data_66ccea5a2e44b3d78cf057b322b48192
#
_entry.id   66ccea5a2e44b3d78cf057b322b48192
#
_cell.length_a   1.000
_cell.length_b   1.000
_cell.length_c   1.000
_cell.angle_alpha   90.00
_cell.angle_beta   90.00
_cell.angle_gamma   90.00
#
_symmetry.space_group_name_H-M   'P 1'
#
loop_
_entity.id
_entity.type
_entity.pdbx_description
1 polymer ?
#
loop_
_entity_poly.entity_id
_entity_poly.type
_entity_poly.pdbx_seq_one_letter_code
_entity_poly.pdbx_strand_id
1 'polypeptide(L)'
;MRIGLDYRPAAGYTHSGIGRQNLALEQALRAHPEVSLQLFGVAPEDHPIRRRVHCPKWGSPLFGVHRLPIRLRFEAGFLPGALREAGIEVYLCNFNMGLPPGRKPAGMRYVLQLHDLFQLTLQNSHGSKLKERVYRATDRLSIGHSVKVADRVWTPSQYTADELVKLFPGARDKVRVLPNLVTGFVGEAADISDLQVPERYWLAVGTREPRKNIPWFVSAWQAARQQAPQVPELVLIGTPADLPASLQHLPGLHYLTDLSDAQLHGVYQQAERLWQPSYAEGFGLPVIEALSVGTSVAVASGSALDEITPPDSPRFSPTDGPALSALMIHLADAPAEDPEVLRTWAAGYGTAAYQERFNHLLEELK
;
A
#
# COMPACT_ATOMS: atom_id res chain seq x y z
N MET A 1 -22.87 -17.36 -2.48
CA MET A 1 -21.51 -17.77 -2.10
C MET A 1 -21.19 -17.24 -0.70
N ARG A 2 -20.73 -18.09 0.22
CA ARG A 2 -20.34 -17.70 1.58
C ARG A 2 -18.84 -17.41 1.62
N ILE A 3 -18.48 -16.15 1.86
CA ILE A 3 -17.09 -15.69 1.86
C ILE A 3 -16.64 -15.33 3.26
N GLY A 4 -15.49 -15.85 3.67
CA GLY A 4 -14.77 -15.42 4.85
C GLY A 4 -13.67 -14.44 4.48
N LEU A 5 -13.62 -13.27 5.12
CA LEU A 5 -12.55 -12.29 4.92
C LEU A 5 -11.66 -12.23 6.17
N ASP A 6 -10.35 -12.30 5.97
CA ASP A 6 -9.38 -12.00 7.01
C ASP A 6 -9.44 -10.51 7.37
N TYR A 7 -9.90 -10.23 8.58
CA TYR A 7 -10.13 -8.87 9.03
C TYR A 7 -9.02 -8.32 9.95
N ARG A 8 -7.94 -9.09 10.14
CA ARG A 8 -6.79 -8.66 10.94
C ARG A 8 -6.16 -7.35 10.45
N PRO A 9 -6.03 -7.10 9.12
CA PRO A 9 -5.50 -5.84 8.62
C PRO A 9 -6.38 -4.63 8.97
N ALA A 10 -7.68 -4.70 8.72
CA ALA A 10 -8.58 -3.60 9.02
C ALA A 10 -8.73 -3.35 10.53
N ALA A 11 -8.71 -4.42 11.34
CA ALA A 11 -8.83 -4.31 12.79
C ALA A 11 -7.59 -3.69 13.45
N GLY A 12 -6.37 -4.07 13.00
CA GLY A 12 -5.13 -3.70 13.66
C GLY A 12 -4.37 -2.54 13.03
N TYR A 13 -4.65 -2.23 11.76
CA TYR A 13 -3.88 -1.28 10.96
C TYR A 13 -4.78 -0.45 10.04
N THR A 14 -5.89 0.06 10.53
CA THR A 14 -6.95 0.74 9.76
C THR A 14 -6.42 1.84 8.84
N HIS A 15 -5.45 2.63 9.32
CA HIS A 15 -4.87 3.75 8.55
C HIS A 15 -3.70 3.33 7.63
N SER A 16 -3.29 2.06 7.65
CA SER A 16 -2.27 1.56 6.72
C SER A 16 -2.85 1.30 5.33
N GLY A 17 -2.00 1.26 4.30
CA GLY A 17 -2.42 0.89 2.95
C GLY A 17 -3.14 -0.48 2.92
N ILE A 18 -2.62 -1.49 3.63
CA ILE A 18 -3.24 -2.83 3.71
C ILE A 18 -4.58 -2.77 4.44
N GLY A 19 -4.69 -2.00 5.53
CA GLY A 19 -5.94 -1.81 6.26
C GLY A 19 -7.02 -1.17 5.39
N ARG A 20 -6.68 -0.09 4.67
CA ARG A 20 -7.59 0.57 3.72
C ARG A 20 -8.04 -0.37 2.61
N GLN A 21 -7.16 -1.20 2.06
CA GLN A 21 -7.52 -2.19 1.04
C GLN A 21 -8.40 -3.33 1.61
N ASN A 22 -8.26 -3.67 2.89
CA ASN A 22 -9.16 -4.63 3.54
C ASN A 22 -10.59 -4.07 3.68
N LEU A 23 -10.72 -2.78 4.02
CA LEU A 23 -12.01 -2.10 4.05
C LEU A 23 -12.65 -1.99 2.64
N ALA A 24 -11.84 -1.73 1.62
CA ALA A 24 -12.28 -1.71 0.23
C ALA A 24 -12.83 -3.07 -0.22
N LEU A 25 -12.15 -4.16 0.14
CA LEU A 25 -12.65 -5.53 -0.10
C LEU A 25 -13.93 -5.82 0.65
N GLU A 26 -14.05 -5.43 1.92
CA GLU A 26 -15.29 -5.58 2.68
C GLU A 26 -16.45 -4.87 1.97
N GLN A 27 -16.23 -3.62 1.55
CA GLN A 27 -17.24 -2.84 0.84
C GLN A 27 -17.65 -3.50 -0.49
N ALA A 28 -16.69 -3.93 -1.29
CA ALA A 28 -16.95 -4.57 -2.58
C ALA A 28 -17.72 -5.90 -2.41
N LEU A 29 -17.34 -6.72 -1.41
CA LEU A 29 -18.02 -7.97 -1.10
C LEU A 29 -19.45 -7.74 -0.61
N ARG A 30 -19.69 -6.73 0.23
CA ARG A 30 -21.03 -6.37 0.71
C ARG A 30 -21.95 -5.80 -0.37
N ALA A 31 -21.38 -5.14 -1.36
CA ALA A 31 -22.13 -4.62 -2.51
C ALA A 31 -22.61 -5.73 -3.46
N HIS A 32 -22.03 -6.95 -3.40
CA HIS A 32 -22.39 -8.05 -4.27
C HIS A 32 -23.58 -8.85 -3.71
N PRO A 33 -24.73 -8.88 -4.41
CA PRO A 33 -25.99 -9.39 -3.85
C PRO A 33 -25.96 -10.90 -3.52
N GLU A 34 -25.11 -11.68 -4.20
CA GLU A 34 -24.99 -13.12 -4.00
C GLU A 34 -23.96 -13.52 -2.92
N VAL A 35 -23.31 -12.54 -2.27
CA VAL A 35 -22.28 -12.80 -1.27
C VAL A 35 -22.84 -12.67 0.15
N SER A 36 -22.67 -13.74 0.92
CA SER A 36 -22.83 -13.73 2.38
C SER A 36 -21.44 -13.61 3.00
N LEU A 37 -21.11 -12.44 3.53
CA LEU A 37 -19.79 -12.12 4.06
C LEU A 37 -19.69 -12.36 5.56
N GLN A 38 -18.64 -13.07 5.98
CA GLN A 38 -18.25 -13.23 7.37
C GLN A 38 -16.80 -12.77 7.57
N LEU A 39 -16.55 -12.09 8.69
CA LEU A 39 -15.25 -11.51 9.01
C LEU A 39 -14.57 -12.37 10.07
N PHE A 40 -13.27 -12.64 9.89
CA PHE A 40 -12.47 -13.45 10.82
C PHE A 40 -11.24 -12.67 11.30
N GLY A 41 -11.01 -12.64 12.60
CA GLY A 41 -9.89 -11.87 13.15
C GLY A 41 -9.56 -12.23 14.58
N VAL A 42 -8.68 -11.42 15.16
CA VAL A 42 -8.24 -11.53 16.54
C VAL A 42 -8.34 -10.15 17.19
N ALA A 43 -8.95 -10.09 18.36
CA ALA A 43 -9.08 -8.86 19.12
C ALA A 43 -9.09 -9.16 20.64
N PRO A 44 -8.74 -8.19 21.50
CA PRO A 44 -8.93 -8.28 22.95
C PRO A 44 -10.38 -8.65 23.31
N GLU A 45 -10.58 -9.30 24.46
CA GLU A 45 -11.90 -9.81 24.87
C GLU A 45 -12.97 -8.71 24.90
N ASP A 46 -12.64 -7.55 25.41
CA ASP A 46 -13.56 -6.42 25.57
C ASP A 46 -13.66 -5.50 24.34
N HIS A 47 -12.94 -5.81 23.28
CA HIS A 47 -12.89 -4.93 22.12
C HIS A 47 -14.21 -4.97 21.32
N PRO A 48 -14.82 -3.80 20.98
CA PRO A 48 -16.11 -3.72 20.31
C PRO A 48 -16.19 -4.46 18.96
N ILE A 49 -15.05 -4.61 18.27
CA ILE A 49 -14.97 -5.29 16.96
C ILE A 49 -15.42 -6.75 17.03
N ARG A 50 -15.34 -7.40 18.20
CA ARG A 50 -15.79 -8.80 18.39
C ARG A 50 -17.28 -9.01 18.12
N ARG A 51 -18.08 -7.94 18.14
CA ARG A 51 -19.51 -7.98 17.75
C ARG A 51 -19.71 -8.21 16.27
N ARG A 52 -18.71 -7.91 15.44
CA ARG A 52 -18.76 -7.98 13.98
C ARG A 52 -17.86 -9.06 13.39
N VAL A 53 -16.87 -9.52 14.15
CA VAL A 53 -15.78 -10.38 13.68
C VAL A 53 -15.77 -11.67 14.48
N HIS A 54 -15.71 -12.80 13.80
CA HIS A 54 -15.47 -14.10 14.43
C HIS A 54 -14.06 -14.13 15.02
N CYS A 55 -13.98 -14.12 16.34
CA CYS A 55 -12.73 -14.12 17.10
C CYS A 55 -12.60 -15.39 17.94
N PRO A 56 -11.37 -15.89 18.16
CA PRO A 56 -11.13 -16.95 19.13
C PRO A 56 -11.50 -16.48 20.54
N LYS A 57 -11.78 -17.42 21.45
CA LYS A 57 -12.08 -17.10 22.86
C LYS A 57 -10.90 -16.34 23.54
N TRP A 58 -9.66 -16.74 23.23
CA TRP A 58 -8.48 -16.00 23.69
C TRP A 58 -8.34 -14.66 22.95
N GLY A 59 -8.01 -13.62 23.67
CA GLY A 59 -7.77 -12.29 23.13
C GLY A 59 -6.32 -12.06 22.73
N SER A 60 -6.08 -11.03 21.91
CA SER A 60 -4.74 -10.52 21.58
C SER A 60 -4.85 -9.05 21.23
N PRO A 61 -3.83 -8.21 21.55
CA PRO A 61 -3.78 -6.84 21.08
C PRO A 61 -3.92 -6.79 19.55
N LEU A 62 -4.66 -5.81 19.03
CA LEU A 62 -4.87 -5.63 17.61
C LEU A 62 -3.54 -5.41 16.86
N PHE A 63 -2.66 -4.56 17.42
CA PHE A 63 -1.30 -4.44 16.93
C PHE A 63 -0.47 -5.67 17.31
N GLY A 64 0.28 -6.20 16.38
CA GLY A 64 1.10 -7.40 16.60
C GLY A 64 0.41 -8.71 16.25
N VAL A 65 -0.78 -8.68 15.64
CA VAL A 65 -1.46 -9.86 15.07
C VAL A 65 -0.61 -10.59 14.01
N HIS A 66 0.40 -9.93 13.46
CA HIS A 66 1.40 -10.51 12.54
C HIS A 66 2.49 -11.30 13.25
N ARG A 67 2.64 -11.19 14.60
CA ARG A 67 3.66 -11.94 15.35
C ARG A 67 3.44 -13.44 15.21
N LEU A 68 4.51 -14.17 14.93
CA LEU A 68 4.46 -15.60 14.60
C LEU A 68 3.65 -16.47 15.59
N PRO A 69 3.81 -16.35 16.92
CA PRO A 69 3.01 -17.15 17.86
C PRO A 69 1.50 -16.88 17.76
N ILE A 70 1.10 -15.63 17.63
CA ILE A 70 -0.30 -15.22 17.48
C ILE A 70 -0.86 -15.71 16.16
N ARG A 71 -0.10 -15.54 15.09
CA ARG A 71 -0.45 -16.01 13.75
C ARG A 71 -0.68 -17.52 13.75
N LEU A 72 0.27 -18.32 14.22
CA LEU A 72 0.14 -19.78 14.27
C LEU A 72 -1.06 -20.22 15.09
N ARG A 73 -1.29 -19.59 16.25
CA ARG A 73 -2.45 -19.91 17.09
C ARG A 73 -3.77 -19.59 16.40
N PHE A 74 -3.82 -18.49 15.63
CA PHE A 74 -4.99 -18.12 14.83
C PHE A 74 -5.15 -19.00 13.59
N GLU A 75 -4.12 -19.06 12.75
CA GLU A 75 -4.14 -19.67 11.42
C GLU A 75 -4.25 -21.21 11.49
N ALA A 76 -3.57 -21.84 12.46
CA ALA A 76 -3.60 -23.29 12.62
C ALA A 76 -4.63 -23.78 13.67
N GLY A 77 -4.82 -23.02 14.75
CA GLY A 77 -5.63 -23.46 15.88
C GLY A 77 -7.10 -23.06 15.80
N PHE A 78 -7.39 -21.83 15.39
CA PHE A 78 -8.77 -21.30 15.38
C PHE A 78 -9.41 -21.34 14.00
N LEU A 79 -8.75 -20.80 13.00
CA LEU A 79 -9.34 -20.49 11.70
C LEU A 79 -9.93 -21.71 10.96
N PRO A 80 -9.26 -22.89 10.90
CA PRO A 80 -9.82 -24.04 10.19
C PRO A 80 -11.15 -24.54 10.75
N GLY A 81 -11.32 -24.50 12.09
CA GLY A 81 -12.58 -24.83 12.77
C GLY A 81 -13.66 -23.82 12.47
N ALA A 82 -13.36 -22.54 12.70
CA ALA A 82 -14.29 -21.43 12.51
C ALA A 82 -14.81 -21.32 11.07
N LEU A 83 -13.95 -21.53 10.07
CA LEU A 83 -14.36 -21.53 8.66
C LEU A 83 -15.33 -22.67 8.33
N ARG A 84 -15.10 -23.87 8.89
CA ARG A 84 -16.01 -25.02 8.69
C ARG A 84 -17.36 -24.81 9.38
N GLU A 85 -17.35 -24.35 10.64
CA GLU A 85 -18.58 -24.07 11.38
C GLU A 85 -19.44 -23.01 10.70
N ALA A 86 -18.80 -21.98 10.15
CA ALA A 86 -19.46 -20.93 9.38
C ALA A 86 -19.87 -21.36 7.96
N GLY A 87 -19.46 -22.54 7.53
CA GLY A 87 -19.74 -23.08 6.20
C GLY A 87 -19.15 -22.22 5.07
N ILE A 88 -17.96 -21.65 5.27
CA ILE A 88 -17.30 -20.79 4.29
C ILE A 88 -16.90 -21.59 3.05
N GLU A 89 -17.22 -21.07 1.88
CA GLU A 89 -16.89 -21.66 0.58
C GLU A 89 -15.59 -21.04 0.01
N VAL A 90 -15.38 -19.74 0.24
CA VAL A 90 -14.18 -19.03 -0.16
C VAL A 90 -13.61 -18.26 1.03
N TYR A 91 -12.34 -18.47 1.36
CA TYR A 91 -11.63 -17.66 2.35
C TYR A 91 -10.61 -16.74 1.67
N LEU A 92 -10.79 -15.44 1.87
CA LEU A 92 -9.95 -14.38 1.32
C LEU A 92 -9.03 -13.84 2.41
N CYS A 93 -7.73 -14.08 2.25
CA CYS A 93 -6.68 -13.59 3.14
C CYS A 93 -6.03 -12.34 2.55
N ASN A 94 -6.21 -11.19 3.20
CA ASN A 94 -5.66 -9.91 2.77
C ASN A 94 -4.35 -9.55 3.51
N PHE A 95 -3.49 -10.54 3.66
CA PHE A 95 -2.11 -10.41 4.11
C PHE A 95 -1.19 -11.09 3.11
N ASN A 96 0.07 -10.66 3.01
CA ASN A 96 1.08 -11.33 2.16
C ASN A 96 1.28 -12.82 2.53
N MET A 97 0.77 -13.23 3.68
CA MET A 97 0.80 -14.58 4.23
C MET A 97 -0.38 -14.75 5.20
N GLY A 98 -0.71 -15.97 5.62
CA GLY A 98 -1.72 -16.15 6.66
C GLY A 98 -2.83 -17.15 6.31
N LEU A 99 -2.68 -17.87 5.21
CA LEU A 99 -3.55 -18.99 4.91
C LEU A 99 -3.28 -20.16 5.87
N PRO A 100 -4.34 -20.89 6.32
CA PRO A 100 -4.21 -21.97 7.27
C PRO A 100 -3.21 -23.04 6.83
N PRO A 101 -2.33 -23.51 7.72
CA PRO A 101 -1.50 -24.67 7.45
C PRO A 101 -2.34 -25.97 7.49
N GLY A 102 -1.82 -27.02 6.85
CA GLY A 102 -2.45 -28.32 6.82
C GLY A 102 -3.35 -28.54 5.60
N ARG A 103 -4.23 -29.56 5.71
CA ARG A 103 -5.09 -29.95 4.60
C ARG A 103 -6.27 -28.97 4.50
N LYS A 104 -6.43 -28.36 3.32
CA LYS A 104 -7.56 -27.50 3.00
C LYS A 104 -8.86 -28.31 3.05
N PRO A 105 -9.95 -27.79 3.68
CA PRO A 105 -11.25 -28.46 3.65
C PRO A 105 -11.73 -28.71 2.22
N ALA A 106 -12.38 -29.84 1.99
CA ALA A 106 -12.93 -30.17 0.68
C ALA A 106 -13.98 -29.13 0.27
N GLY A 107 -13.94 -28.69 -0.99
CA GLY A 107 -14.87 -27.70 -1.53
C GLY A 107 -14.55 -26.23 -1.14
N MET A 108 -13.61 -25.99 -0.25
CA MET A 108 -13.21 -24.63 0.13
C MET A 108 -12.12 -24.11 -0.81
N ARG A 109 -12.23 -22.85 -1.23
CA ARG A 109 -11.21 -22.15 -2.00
C ARG A 109 -10.50 -21.11 -1.14
N TYR A 110 -9.21 -20.97 -1.35
CA TYR A 110 -8.38 -19.94 -0.71
C TYR A 110 -7.93 -18.91 -1.72
N VAL A 111 -8.18 -17.64 -1.41
CA VAL A 111 -7.66 -16.49 -2.15
C VAL A 111 -6.67 -15.75 -1.26
N LEU A 112 -5.48 -15.48 -1.79
CA LEU A 112 -4.46 -14.68 -1.14
C LEU A 112 -4.37 -13.33 -1.86
N GLN A 113 -4.61 -12.22 -1.17
CA GLN A 113 -4.23 -10.91 -1.68
C GLN A 113 -2.83 -10.57 -1.18
N LEU A 114 -1.88 -10.50 -2.11
CA LEU A 114 -0.48 -10.26 -1.83
C LEU A 114 -0.12 -8.85 -2.32
N HIS A 115 0.20 -7.96 -1.38
CA HIS A 115 0.42 -6.52 -1.65
C HIS A 115 1.81 -6.20 -2.17
N ASP A 116 2.81 -6.90 -1.68
CA ASP A 116 4.22 -6.75 -2.04
C ASP A 116 5.04 -7.95 -1.58
N LEU A 117 6.32 -7.96 -1.94
CA LEU A 117 7.29 -8.98 -1.55
C LEU A 117 8.54 -8.38 -0.89
N PHE A 118 8.41 -7.17 -0.33
CA PHE A 118 9.55 -6.41 0.20
C PHE A 118 10.30 -7.16 1.30
N GLN A 119 9.61 -7.98 2.10
CA GLN A 119 10.23 -8.83 3.11
C GLN A 119 11.23 -9.81 2.50
N LEU A 120 11.08 -10.16 1.21
CA LEU A 120 11.94 -11.11 0.50
C LEU A 120 12.93 -10.43 -0.44
N THR A 121 12.58 -9.29 -1.03
CA THR A 121 13.34 -8.62 -2.10
C THR A 121 14.23 -7.50 -1.59
N LEU A 122 13.85 -6.79 -0.52
CA LEU A 122 14.64 -5.70 0.03
C LEU A 122 15.53 -6.16 1.19
N GLN A 123 16.64 -5.45 1.39
CA GLN A 123 17.48 -5.61 2.58
C GLN A 123 16.82 -4.86 3.73
N ASN A 124 16.36 -5.59 4.74
CA ASN A 124 15.82 -5.01 5.96
C ASN A 124 16.95 -4.77 6.96
N SER A 125 17.12 -3.54 7.43
CA SER A 125 18.14 -3.18 8.43
C SER A 125 17.70 -3.62 9.83
N HIS A 126 17.67 -4.92 10.09
CA HIS A 126 17.59 -5.42 11.45
C HIS A 126 19.00 -5.47 12.01
N GLY A 127 19.39 -4.66 12.97
CA GLY A 127 20.73 -4.49 13.55
C GLY A 127 21.60 -5.76 13.77
N SER A 128 21.18 -6.94 13.26
CA SER A 128 21.92 -8.21 13.24
C SER A 128 21.59 -8.97 11.95
N LYS A 129 22.64 -9.27 11.17
CA LYS A 129 22.56 -10.11 9.94
C LYS A 129 21.95 -11.49 10.18
N LEU A 130 22.14 -12.08 11.36
CA LEU A 130 21.55 -13.38 11.71
C LEU A 130 20.04 -13.27 11.89
N LYS A 131 19.57 -12.26 12.62
CA LYS A 131 18.13 -12.01 12.78
C LYS A 131 17.46 -11.77 11.42
N GLU A 132 18.06 -10.96 10.57
CA GLU A 132 17.56 -10.71 9.21
C GLU A 132 17.42 -12.01 8.41
N ARG A 133 18.44 -12.90 8.43
CA ARG A 133 18.37 -14.20 7.74
C ARG A 133 17.24 -15.09 8.28
N VAL A 134 17.05 -15.13 9.60
CA VAL A 134 15.98 -15.91 10.24
C VAL A 134 14.61 -15.36 9.85
N TYR A 135 14.40 -14.06 9.94
CA TYR A 135 13.12 -13.43 9.53
C TYR A 135 12.85 -13.66 8.04
N ARG A 136 13.82 -13.43 7.16
CA ARG A 136 13.66 -13.66 5.72
C ARG A 136 13.33 -15.13 5.40
N ALA A 137 13.97 -16.10 6.08
CA ALA A 137 13.66 -17.51 5.91
C ALA A 137 12.24 -17.84 6.40
N THR A 138 11.84 -17.30 7.55
CA THR A 138 10.48 -17.48 8.10
C THR A 138 9.41 -16.89 7.20
N ASP A 139 9.65 -15.68 6.70
CA ASP A 139 8.72 -15.01 5.79
C ASP A 139 8.63 -15.74 4.45
N ARG A 140 9.77 -16.20 3.89
CA ARG A 140 9.79 -16.99 2.67
C ARG A 140 8.98 -18.28 2.82
N LEU A 141 9.11 -18.98 3.95
CA LEU A 141 8.33 -20.20 4.24
C LEU A 141 6.85 -19.88 4.39
N SER A 142 6.49 -18.81 5.11
CA SER A 142 5.10 -18.41 5.37
C SER A 142 4.39 -17.92 4.10
N ILE A 143 5.05 -17.06 3.32
CA ILE A 143 4.54 -16.57 2.03
C ILE A 143 4.46 -17.74 1.05
N GLY A 144 5.54 -18.54 0.93
CA GLY A 144 5.57 -19.70 0.03
C GLY A 144 4.51 -20.73 0.34
N HIS A 145 4.22 -20.98 1.64
CA HIS A 145 3.10 -21.83 2.04
C HIS A 145 1.76 -21.24 1.56
N SER A 146 1.49 -19.96 1.88
CA SER A 146 0.23 -19.30 1.49
C SER A 146 0.06 -19.28 -0.03
N VAL A 147 1.10 -18.92 -0.77
CA VAL A 147 1.10 -18.99 -2.24
C VAL A 147 0.84 -20.41 -2.74
N LYS A 148 1.42 -21.43 -2.13
CA LYS A 148 1.24 -22.84 -2.53
C LYS A 148 -0.21 -23.30 -2.38
N VAL A 149 -0.82 -23.01 -1.23
CA VAL A 149 -2.17 -23.53 -0.89
C VAL A 149 -3.31 -22.67 -1.45
N ALA A 150 -3.06 -21.44 -1.84
CA ALA A 150 -4.02 -20.56 -2.50
C ALA A 150 -4.47 -21.13 -3.85
N ASP A 151 -5.76 -21.03 -4.14
CA ASP A 151 -6.34 -21.35 -5.46
C ASP A 151 -6.20 -20.15 -6.41
N ARG A 152 -6.24 -18.95 -5.88
CA ARG A 152 -5.93 -17.69 -6.58
C ARG A 152 -5.05 -16.79 -5.72
N VAL A 153 -4.18 -16.03 -6.36
CA VAL A 153 -3.38 -14.99 -5.72
C VAL A 153 -3.68 -13.68 -6.45
N TRP A 154 -4.16 -12.69 -5.73
CA TRP A 154 -4.41 -11.36 -6.26
C TRP A 154 -3.27 -10.43 -5.90
N THR A 155 -2.79 -9.66 -6.87
CA THR A 155 -1.70 -8.69 -6.70
C THR A 155 -2.15 -7.30 -7.14
N PRO A 156 -1.64 -6.22 -6.54
CA PRO A 156 -2.10 -4.87 -6.85
C PRO A 156 -1.54 -4.33 -8.18
N SER A 157 -0.58 -5.01 -8.79
CA SER A 157 0.09 -4.59 -10.03
C SER A 157 0.64 -5.80 -10.79
N GLN A 158 0.89 -5.63 -12.09
CA GLN A 158 1.59 -6.62 -12.89
C GLN A 158 3.05 -6.78 -12.41
N TYR A 159 3.69 -5.68 -11.99
CA TYR A 159 5.02 -5.73 -11.39
C TYR A 159 5.06 -6.69 -10.18
N THR A 160 4.12 -6.58 -9.25
CA THR A 160 4.05 -7.49 -8.09
C THR A 160 3.74 -8.93 -8.53
N ALA A 161 2.91 -9.12 -9.55
CA ALA A 161 2.63 -10.44 -10.13
C ALA A 161 3.90 -11.08 -10.70
N ASP A 162 4.68 -10.33 -11.45
CA ASP A 162 5.93 -10.80 -12.07
C ASP A 162 6.99 -11.13 -11.02
N GLU A 163 7.16 -10.29 -10.00
CA GLU A 163 8.06 -10.56 -8.86
C GLU A 163 7.61 -11.81 -8.08
N LEU A 164 6.32 -12.02 -7.91
CA LEU A 164 5.79 -13.23 -7.29
C LEU A 164 6.14 -14.47 -8.10
N VAL A 165 5.93 -14.44 -9.42
CA VAL A 165 6.21 -15.57 -10.31
C VAL A 165 7.72 -15.86 -10.39
N LYS A 166 8.60 -14.85 -10.32
CA LYS A 166 10.05 -15.04 -10.22
C LYS A 166 10.45 -15.80 -8.96
N LEU A 167 9.84 -15.45 -7.81
CA LEU A 167 10.16 -16.09 -6.53
C LEU A 167 9.45 -17.43 -6.34
N PHE A 168 8.27 -17.60 -6.90
CA PHE A 168 7.40 -18.77 -6.77
C PHE A 168 6.80 -19.15 -8.13
N PRO A 169 7.56 -19.78 -9.04
CA PRO A 169 7.12 -20.06 -10.41
C PRO A 169 5.79 -20.85 -10.52
N GLY A 170 5.51 -21.70 -9.52
CA GLY A 170 4.23 -22.44 -9.46
C GLY A 170 2.98 -21.58 -9.19
N ALA A 171 3.14 -20.25 -9.03
CA ALA A 171 2.02 -19.33 -8.89
C ALA A 171 1.47 -18.83 -10.25
N ARG A 172 2.20 -18.99 -11.36
CA ARG A 172 1.93 -18.36 -12.66
C ARG A 172 0.47 -18.44 -13.09
N ASP A 173 -0.14 -19.61 -13.04
CA ASP A 173 -1.48 -19.83 -13.58
C ASP A 173 -2.60 -19.33 -12.66
N LYS A 174 -2.28 -19.01 -11.41
CA LYS A 174 -3.25 -18.59 -10.39
C LYS A 174 -3.14 -17.14 -9.96
N VAL A 175 -2.16 -16.40 -10.49
CA VAL A 175 -2.03 -14.96 -10.22
C VAL A 175 -3.00 -14.17 -11.08
N ARG A 176 -3.65 -13.18 -10.46
CA ARG A 176 -4.52 -12.19 -11.10
C ARG A 176 -4.20 -10.81 -10.56
N VAL A 177 -4.28 -9.80 -11.41
CA VAL A 177 -4.06 -8.41 -11.00
C VAL A 177 -5.39 -7.79 -10.59
N LEU A 178 -5.44 -7.31 -9.33
CA LEU A 178 -6.51 -6.47 -8.80
C LEU A 178 -5.87 -5.19 -8.26
N PRO A 179 -5.78 -4.13 -9.06
CA PRO A 179 -5.25 -2.85 -8.61
C PRO A 179 -5.97 -2.37 -7.35
N ASN A 180 -5.22 -1.74 -6.46
CA ASN A 180 -5.79 -1.20 -5.22
C ASN A 180 -6.87 -0.18 -5.52
N LEU A 181 -7.94 -0.21 -4.73
CA LEU A 181 -8.93 0.87 -4.73
C LEU A 181 -8.32 2.13 -4.14
N VAL A 182 -8.44 3.22 -4.87
CA VAL A 182 -8.17 4.57 -4.36
C VAL A 182 -9.45 5.38 -4.46
N THR A 183 -10.09 5.61 -3.33
CA THR A 183 -11.36 6.38 -3.28
C THR A 183 -11.14 7.87 -3.47
N GLY A 184 -9.87 8.31 -3.60
CA GLY A 184 -9.54 9.73 -3.50
C GLY A 184 -9.83 10.28 -2.10
N PHE A 185 -9.85 11.58 -1.99
CA PHE A 185 -10.24 12.26 -0.77
C PHE A 185 -11.76 12.44 -0.73
N VAL A 186 -12.37 12.16 0.42
CA VAL A 186 -13.81 12.31 0.63
C VAL A 186 -14.09 13.69 1.20
N GLY A 187 -14.99 14.45 0.54
CA GLY A 187 -15.35 15.81 0.94
C GLY A 187 -14.46 16.89 0.30
N GLU A 188 -14.71 18.12 0.71
CA GLU A 188 -13.93 19.26 0.25
C GLU A 188 -12.54 19.32 0.91
N ALA A 189 -11.58 19.86 0.17
CA ALA A 189 -10.26 20.13 0.72
C ALA A 189 -10.38 21.23 1.80
N ALA A 190 -9.67 21.04 2.92
CA ALA A 190 -9.58 22.09 3.92
C ALA A 190 -8.72 23.25 3.43
N ASP A 191 -9.00 24.46 3.92
CA ASP A 191 -8.05 25.55 3.87
C ASP A 191 -6.80 25.14 4.69
N ILE A 192 -5.64 25.25 4.09
CA ILE A 192 -4.34 24.88 4.69
C ILE A 192 -3.47 26.10 5.03
N SER A 193 -4.04 27.31 5.01
CA SER A 193 -3.33 28.54 5.35
C SER A 193 -2.68 28.49 6.74
N ASP A 194 -3.31 27.81 7.68
CA ASP A 194 -2.80 27.63 9.05
C ASP A 194 -1.61 26.65 9.14
N LEU A 195 -1.36 25.84 8.12
CA LEU A 195 -0.27 24.85 8.12
C LEU A 195 1.09 25.46 7.77
N GLN A 196 1.14 26.77 7.46
CA GLN A 196 2.36 27.48 7.10
C GLN A 196 3.15 26.81 5.95
N VAL A 197 2.45 26.25 4.97
CA VAL A 197 3.07 25.72 3.75
C VAL A 197 3.48 26.86 2.83
N PRO A 198 4.57 26.70 2.04
CA PRO A 198 4.96 27.72 1.05
C PRO A 198 3.89 27.90 -0.04
N GLU A 199 3.87 29.04 -0.67
CA GLU A 199 2.98 29.31 -1.81
C GLU A 199 3.25 28.36 -3.00
N ARG A 200 4.54 28.05 -3.24
CA ARG A 200 4.99 27.11 -4.27
C ARG A 200 5.78 25.96 -3.64
N TYR A 201 5.26 24.75 -3.74
CA TYR A 201 5.96 23.61 -3.19
C TYR A 201 5.75 22.30 -3.97
N TRP A 202 6.73 21.45 -3.84
CA TRP A 202 6.65 20.03 -4.18
C TRP A 202 6.37 19.21 -2.95
N LEU A 203 5.75 18.07 -3.14
CA LEU A 203 5.30 17.19 -2.07
C LEU A 203 5.99 15.82 -2.15
N ALA A 204 6.38 15.24 -1.01
CA ALA A 204 6.73 13.83 -0.91
C ALA A 204 6.17 13.22 0.39
N VAL A 205 5.80 11.94 0.33
CA VAL A 205 5.06 11.27 1.41
C VAL A 205 5.75 9.97 1.83
N GLY A 206 5.79 9.72 3.16
CA GLY A 206 6.25 8.46 3.72
C GLY A 206 7.73 8.43 4.10
N THR A 207 8.16 9.35 4.95
CA THR A 207 9.54 9.55 5.39
C THR A 207 10.13 8.38 6.19
N ARG A 208 9.30 7.58 6.88
CA ARG A 208 9.74 6.53 7.81
C ARG A 208 10.20 5.23 7.15
N GLU A 209 9.81 5.01 5.90
CA GLU A 209 10.11 3.76 5.22
C GLU A 209 11.39 3.89 4.37
N PRO A 210 12.47 3.13 4.66
CA PRO A 210 13.74 3.24 3.90
C PRO A 210 13.56 3.05 2.39
N ARG A 211 12.61 2.19 1.96
CA ARG A 211 12.32 1.97 0.53
C ARG A 211 11.81 3.20 -0.20
N LYS A 212 11.24 4.17 0.54
CA LYS A 212 10.76 5.46 -0.02
C LYS A 212 11.91 6.39 -0.46
N ASN A 213 13.15 6.10 -0.06
CA ASN A 213 14.36 6.77 -0.53
C ASN A 213 14.39 8.29 -0.27
N ILE A 214 13.66 8.76 0.72
CA ILE A 214 13.49 10.20 0.99
C ILE A 214 14.82 10.92 1.29
N PRO A 215 15.77 10.38 2.10
CA PRO A 215 17.01 11.06 2.36
C PRO A 215 17.84 11.33 1.09
N TRP A 216 17.91 10.38 0.16
CA TRP A 216 18.59 10.54 -1.12
C TRP A 216 17.87 11.58 -2.00
N PHE A 217 16.56 11.53 -2.06
CA PHE A 217 15.73 12.49 -2.80
C PHE A 217 15.93 13.92 -2.28
N VAL A 218 15.91 14.13 -0.95
CA VAL A 218 16.16 15.44 -0.33
C VAL A 218 17.56 15.96 -0.67
N SER A 219 18.58 15.09 -0.72
CA SER A 219 19.93 15.49 -1.13
C SER A 219 19.99 15.96 -2.59
N ALA A 220 19.28 15.29 -3.50
CA ALA A 220 19.19 15.68 -4.90
C ALA A 220 18.40 16.99 -5.07
N TRP A 221 17.30 17.16 -4.33
CA TRP A 221 16.53 18.41 -4.30
C TRP A 221 17.35 19.58 -3.76
N GLN A 222 18.12 19.39 -2.69
CA GLN A 222 19.02 20.42 -2.16
C GLN A 222 20.05 20.86 -3.21
N ALA A 223 20.66 19.89 -3.91
CA ALA A 223 21.62 20.19 -4.98
C ALA A 223 20.97 20.95 -6.15
N ALA A 224 19.74 20.60 -6.51
CA ALA A 224 18.97 21.32 -7.52
C ALA A 224 18.70 22.79 -7.10
N ARG A 225 18.24 23.02 -5.86
CA ARG A 225 17.98 24.38 -5.35
C ARG A 225 19.23 25.25 -5.23
N GLN A 226 20.36 24.66 -4.91
CA GLN A 226 21.64 25.38 -4.89
C GLN A 226 22.06 25.88 -6.28
N GLN A 227 21.70 25.13 -7.34
CA GLN A 227 22.01 25.51 -8.72
C GLN A 227 20.94 26.43 -9.33
N ALA A 228 19.68 26.26 -8.93
CA ALA A 228 18.52 26.91 -9.51
C ALA A 228 17.52 27.29 -8.39
N PRO A 229 17.60 28.52 -7.84
CA PRO A 229 16.74 28.96 -6.73
C PRO A 229 15.23 28.95 -7.03
N GLN A 230 14.82 28.92 -8.30
CA GLN A 230 13.42 28.79 -8.71
C GLN A 230 12.82 27.39 -8.47
N VAL A 231 13.63 26.37 -8.19
CA VAL A 231 13.12 25.04 -7.79
C VAL A 231 12.25 25.21 -6.56
N PRO A 232 10.98 24.73 -6.58
CA PRO A 232 10.04 24.91 -5.48
C PRO A 232 10.55 24.37 -4.14
N GLU A 233 10.02 24.92 -3.07
CA GLU A 233 10.26 24.39 -1.72
C GLU A 233 9.69 22.98 -1.60
N LEU A 234 10.16 22.22 -0.61
CA LEU A 234 9.78 20.84 -0.44
C LEU A 234 8.99 20.66 0.86
N VAL A 235 7.81 20.11 0.75
CA VAL A 235 6.97 19.70 1.88
C VAL A 235 7.05 18.18 2.00
N LEU A 236 7.39 17.67 3.18
CA LEU A 236 7.41 16.26 3.53
C LEU A 236 6.28 15.94 4.50
N ILE A 237 5.49 14.92 4.18
CA ILE A 237 4.57 14.34 5.18
C ILE A 237 5.39 13.37 6.04
N GLY A 238 5.76 13.83 7.25
CA GLY A 238 6.63 13.12 8.18
C GLY A 238 7.30 14.06 9.17
N THR A 239 8.30 13.57 9.91
CA THR A 239 9.00 14.33 10.94
C THR A 239 10.47 14.54 10.59
N PRO A 240 11.13 15.62 11.08
CA PRO A 240 12.57 15.80 10.91
C PRO A 240 13.38 14.58 11.40
N ALA A 241 12.93 13.93 12.47
CA ALA A 241 13.61 12.77 13.05
C ALA A 241 13.67 11.54 12.11
N ASP A 242 12.86 11.52 11.05
CA ASP A 242 12.88 10.46 10.05
C ASP A 242 14.06 10.59 9.07
N LEU A 243 14.76 11.74 9.08
CA LEU A 243 15.91 12.04 8.21
C LEU A 243 17.23 12.03 9.00
N PRO A 244 18.37 11.81 8.31
CA PRO A 244 19.69 12.07 8.87
C PRO A 244 19.83 13.53 9.35
N ALA A 245 20.53 13.76 10.45
CA ALA A 245 20.66 15.09 11.07
C ALA A 245 21.12 16.20 10.10
N SER A 246 21.97 15.85 9.13
CA SER A 246 22.46 16.80 8.09
C SER A 246 21.38 17.27 7.12
N LEU A 247 20.22 16.60 7.06
CA LEU A 247 19.13 16.92 6.13
C LEU A 247 17.87 17.44 6.83
N GLN A 248 17.84 17.50 8.17
CA GLN A 248 16.63 17.82 8.93
C GLN A 248 16.18 19.27 8.82
N HIS A 249 17.12 20.21 8.68
CA HIS A 249 16.86 21.65 8.76
C HIS A 249 17.42 22.42 7.56
N LEU A 250 17.14 21.92 6.36
CA LEU A 250 17.54 22.58 5.13
C LEU A 250 16.63 23.78 4.83
N PRO A 251 17.17 24.89 4.32
CA PRO A 251 16.35 26.02 3.88
C PRO A 251 15.33 25.60 2.80
N GLY A 252 14.06 25.93 3.03
CA GLY A 252 12.94 25.58 2.14
C GLY A 252 12.44 24.12 2.26
N LEU A 253 12.88 23.39 3.29
CA LEU A 253 12.34 22.06 3.63
C LEU A 253 11.35 22.19 4.79
N HIS A 254 10.12 21.73 4.57
CA HIS A 254 9.01 21.79 5.52
C HIS A 254 8.50 20.41 5.89
N TYR A 255 7.92 20.27 7.08
CA TYR A 255 7.38 19.00 7.57
C TYR A 255 5.95 19.19 8.05
N LEU A 256 5.08 18.27 7.67
CA LEU A 256 3.70 18.20 8.14
C LEU A 256 3.44 16.84 8.77
N THR A 257 2.76 16.85 9.92
CA THR A 257 2.35 15.63 10.65
C THR A 257 0.90 15.76 11.11
N ASP A 258 0.31 14.65 11.48
CA ASP A 258 -1.00 14.59 12.12
C ASP A 258 -2.12 15.34 11.38
N LEU A 259 -2.03 15.34 10.05
CA LEU A 259 -3.04 15.96 9.19
C LEU A 259 -4.35 15.17 9.23
N SER A 260 -5.47 15.86 9.28
CA SER A 260 -6.77 15.29 8.93
C SER A 260 -6.84 14.95 7.44
N ASP A 261 -7.76 14.07 7.04
CA ASP A 261 -7.95 13.72 5.63
C ASP A 261 -8.26 14.95 4.77
N ALA A 262 -9.04 15.90 5.27
CA ALA A 262 -9.36 17.15 4.57
C ALA A 262 -8.13 18.08 4.41
N GLN A 263 -7.26 18.15 5.44
CA GLN A 263 -6.01 18.89 5.36
C GLN A 263 -5.03 18.21 4.40
N LEU A 264 -4.92 16.90 4.46
CA LEU A 264 -4.09 16.12 3.53
C LEU A 264 -4.56 16.34 2.09
N HIS A 265 -5.88 16.35 1.85
CA HIS A 265 -6.47 16.70 0.56
C HIS A 265 -6.00 18.08 0.08
N GLY A 266 -6.09 19.12 0.94
CA GLY A 266 -5.63 20.47 0.61
C GLY A 266 -4.14 20.52 0.27
N VAL A 267 -3.31 19.80 1.04
CA VAL A 267 -1.86 19.72 0.78
C VAL A 267 -1.55 19.04 -0.55
N TYR A 268 -2.26 17.99 -0.92
CA TYR A 268 -2.08 17.38 -2.25
C TYR A 268 -2.53 18.32 -3.36
N GLN A 269 -3.70 18.94 -3.21
CA GLN A 269 -4.33 19.78 -4.24
C GLN A 269 -3.52 21.05 -4.55
N GLN A 270 -2.85 21.63 -3.55
CA GLN A 270 -2.07 22.86 -3.72
C GLN A 270 -0.61 22.59 -4.11
N ALA A 271 -0.13 21.35 -4.00
CA ALA A 271 1.20 20.98 -4.44
C ALA A 271 1.34 21.11 -5.98
N GLU A 272 2.42 21.72 -6.45
CA GLU A 272 2.70 21.75 -7.89
C GLU A 272 2.99 20.35 -8.44
N ARG A 273 3.63 19.48 -7.61
CA ARG A 273 4.00 18.12 -8.01
C ARG A 273 4.21 17.22 -6.80
N LEU A 274 3.72 15.99 -6.88
CA LEU A 274 4.13 14.92 -5.97
C LEU A 274 5.35 14.20 -6.54
N TRP A 275 6.36 13.99 -5.70
CA TRP A 275 7.53 13.16 -6.00
C TRP A 275 7.47 11.84 -5.24
N GLN A 276 7.62 10.72 -5.97
CA GLN A 276 7.64 9.39 -5.39
C GLN A 276 8.98 8.70 -5.70
N PRO A 277 10.03 8.90 -4.86
CA PRO A 277 11.38 8.45 -5.17
C PRO A 277 11.69 7.01 -4.74
N SER A 278 10.69 6.19 -4.52
CA SER A 278 10.80 4.85 -3.95
C SER A 278 11.64 3.91 -4.82
N TYR A 279 12.52 3.14 -4.19
CA TYR A 279 13.22 2.03 -4.87
C TYR A 279 12.27 0.92 -5.33
N ALA A 280 11.20 0.72 -4.57
CA ALA A 280 10.23 -0.33 -4.82
C ALA A 280 8.86 0.06 -4.30
N GLU A 281 7.84 -0.18 -5.10
CA GLU A 281 6.43 -0.05 -4.73
C GLU A 281 5.65 -1.25 -5.26
N GLY A 282 4.76 -1.78 -4.42
CA GLY A 282 3.80 -2.81 -4.85
C GLY A 282 2.62 -2.21 -5.62
N PHE A 283 2.34 -0.91 -5.38
CA PHE A 283 1.34 -0.13 -6.08
C PHE A 283 1.72 1.36 -6.15
N GLY A 284 1.58 2.13 -5.06
CA GLY A 284 1.88 3.56 -5.03
C GLY A 284 0.64 4.42 -4.79
N LEU A 285 -0.09 4.16 -3.71
CA LEU A 285 -1.30 4.90 -3.33
C LEU A 285 -1.13 6.43 -3.42
N PRO A 286 -0.03 7.04 -2.90
CA PRO A 286 0.16 8.48 -2.96
C PRO A 286 0.13 9.07 -4.36
N VAL A 287 0.60 8.31 -5.36
CA VAL A 287 0.60 8.76 -6.77
C VAL A 287 -0.83 8.89 -7.28
N ILE A 288 -1.66 7.87 -7.07
CA ILE A 288 -3.06 7.93 -7.51
C ILE A 288 -3.86 8.95 -6.68
N GLU A 289 -3.55 9.13 -5.39
CA GLU A 289 -4.12 10.19 -4.54
C GLU A 289 -3.83 11.58 -5.14
N ALA A 290 -2.58 11.87 -5.53
CA ALA A 290 -2.21 13.12 -6.17
C ALA A 290 -2.93 13.33 -7.52
N LEU A 291 -2.90 12.32 -8.38
CA LEU A 291 -3.58 12.37 -9.68
C LEU A 291 -5.09 12.58 -9.54
N SER A 292 -5.72 12.04 -8.49
CA SER A 292 -7.16 12.16 -8.25
C SER A 292 -7.61 13.59 -7.94
N VAL A 293 -6.71 14.42 -7.44
CA VAL A 293 -6.97 15.86 -7.20
C VAL A 293 -6.41 16.75 -8.32
N GLY A 294 -5.79 16.15 -9.35
CA GLY A 294 -5.24 16.86 -10.50
C GLY A 294 -3.82 17.36 -10.29
N THR A 295 -3.11 16.85 -9.31
CA THR A 295 -1.71 17.21 -9.04
C THR A 295 -0.77 16.38 -9.90
N SER A 296 0.15 17.05 -10.59
CA SER A 296 1.22 16.41 -11.38
C SER A 296 2.10 15.49 -10.52
N VAL A 297 2.68 14.47 -11.13
CA VAL A 297 3.55 13.53 -10.43
C VAL A 297 4.90 13.36 -11.12
N ALA A 298 5.91 12.97 -10.36
CA ALA A 298 7.18 12.48 -10.88
C ALA A 298 7.60 11.26 -10.06
N VAL A 299 7.93 10.14 -10.73
CA VAL A 299 8.09 8.87 -10.06
C VAL A 299 9.42 8.19 -10.39
N ALA A 300 9.96 7.44 -9.45
CA ALA A 300 11.09 6.56 -9.71
C ALA A 300 10.66 5.37 -10.57
N SER A 301 11.46 5.03 -11.57
CA SER A 301 11.23 3.88 -12.46
C SER A 301 11.65 2.56 -11.82
N GLY A 302 11.16 1.44 -12.37
CA GLY A 302 11.58 0.08 -12.03
C GLY A 302 10.71 -0.59 -10.97
N SER A 303 9.46 -0.11 -10.80
CA SER A 303 8.50 -0.71 -9.87
C SER A 303 7.06 -0.57 -10.40
N ALA A 304 6.06 -0.91 -9.60
CA ALA A 304 4.66 -0.71 -9.95
C ALA A 304 4.30 0.75 -10.30
N LEU A 305 5.14 1.71 -9.95
CA LEU A 305 4.96 3.12 -10.32
C LEU A 305 4.93 3.33 -11.83
N ASP A 306 5.66 2.52 -12.60
CA ASP A 306 5.66 2.61 -14.07
C ASP A 306 4.29 2.26 -14.68
N GLU A 307 3.51 1.39 -14.02
CA GLU A 307 2.18 0.97 -14.48
C GLU A 307 1.09 1.97 -14.13
N ILE A 308 1.17 2.54 -12.91
CA ILE A 308 0.07 3.35 -12.36
C ILE A 308 0.17 4.83 -12.73
N THR A 309 1.32 5.27 -13.23
CA THR A 309 1.58 6.66 -13.59
C THR A 309 1.29 6.88 -15.08
N PRO A 310 0.63 8.00 -15.47
CA PRO A 310 0.40 8.33 -16.88
C PRO A 310 1.69 8.21 -17.70
N PRO A 311 1.64 7.75 -18.97
CA PRO A 311 2.83 7.51 -19.78
C PRO A 311 3.73 8.74 -19.94
N ASP A 312 3.14 9.93 -20.00
CA ASP A 312 3.84 11.19 -20.25
C ASP A 312 4.38 11.85 -18.97
N SER A 313 4.01 11.33 -17.78
CA SER A 313 4.52 11.89 -16.53
C SER A 313 6.01 11.60 -16.35
N PRO A 314 6.78 12.54 -15.75
CA PRO A 314 8.21 12.41 -15.58
C PRO A 314 8.63 11.17 -14.77
N ARG A 315 9.66 10.48 -15.26
CA ARG A 315 10.27 9.32 -14.62
C ARG A 315 11.77 9.53 -14.43
N PHE A 316 12.33 8.94 -13.37
CA PHE A 316 13.75 9.03 -13.06
C PHE A 316 14.29 7.74 -12.45
N SER A 317 15.61 7.54 -12.57
CA SER A 317 16.31 6.45 -11.86
C SER A 317 16.38 6.77 -10.37
N PRO A 318 16.02 5.83 -9.47
CA PRO A 318 16.10 6.05 -8.02
C PRO A 318 17.54 6.04 -7.46
N THR A 319 18.55 5.95 -8.33
CA THR A 319 19.97 5.88 -7.95
C THR A 319 20.84 6.91 -8.65
N ASP A 320 20.31 7.71 -9.58
CA ASP A 320 21.05 8.74 -10.32
C ASP A 320 20.68 10.14 -9.81
N GLY A 321 21.37 10.58 -8.75
CA GLY A 321 21.12 11.87 -8.11
C GLY A 321 21.38 13.08 -9.03
N PRO A 322 22.49 13.13 -9.78
CA PRO A 322 22.72 14.21 -10.74
C PRO A 322 21.64 14.32 -11.81
N ALA A 323 21.21 13.22 -12.42
CA ALA A 323 20.12 13.23 -13.39
C ALA A 323 18.79 13.68 -12.75
N LEU A 324 18.50 13.26 -11.51
CA LEU A 324 17.33 13.73 -10.78
C LEU A 324 17.39 15.24 -10.52
N SER A 325 18.54 15.78 -10.07
CA SER A 325 18.70 17.22 -9.85
C SER A 325 18.50 18.02 -11.14
N ALA A 326 19.02 17.54 -12.25
CA ALA A 326 18.81 18.16 -13.58
C ALA A 326 17.34 18.12 -14.01
N LEU A 327 16.65 17.00 -13.78
CA LEU A 327 15.20 16.88 -14.02
C LEU A 327 14.40 17.87 -13.14
N MET A 328 14.75 18.00 -11.87
CA MET A 328 14.12 18.96 -10.94
C MET A 328 14.26 20.40 -11.44
N ILE A 329 15.45 20.79 -11.89
CA ILE A 329 15.69 22.13 -12.45
C ILE A 329 14.82 22.34 -13.70
N HIS A 330 14.78 21.36 -14.59
CA HIS A 330 13.94 21.44 -15.80
C HIS A 330 12.44 21.56 -15.46
N LEU A 331 11.96 20.80 -14.49
CA LEU A 331 10.54 20.78 -14.12
C LEU A 331 10.10 21.98 -13.27
N ALA A 332 11.03 22.75 -12.70
CA ALA A 332 10.71 23.95 -11.92
C ALA A 332 10.03 25.06 -12.75
N ASP A 333 10.33 25.11 -14.04
CA ASP A 333 9.78 26.08 -15.00
C ASP A 333 8.85 25.42 -16.02
N ALA A 334 8.62 24.10 -15.93
CA ALA A 334 7.74 23.38 -16.85
C ALA A 334 6.26 23.67 -16.51
N PRO A 335 5.38 23.79 -17.53
CA PRO A 335 3.95 23.93 -17.28
C PRO A 335 3.41 22.70 -16.53
N ALA A 336 2.39 22.92 -15.70
CA ALA A 336 1.66 21.82 -15.08
C ALA A 336 0.95 20.96 -16.14
N GLU A 337 0.83 19.66 -15.88
CA GLU A 337 0.01 18.77 -16.69
C GLU A 337 -1.47 19.12 -16.53
N ASP A 338 -2.30 18.83 -17.56
CA ASP A 338 -3.74 19.11 -17.49
C ASP A 338 -4.40 18.30 -16.34
N PRO A 339 -4.97 19.00 -15.33
CA PRO A 339 -5.56 18.33 -14.17
C PRO A 339 -6.72 17.39 -14.52
N GLU A 340 -7.46 17.63 -15.59
CA GLU A 340 -8.57 16.76 -16.00
C GLU A 340 -8.06 15.44 -16.61
N VAL A 341 -6.95 15.47 -17.32
CA VAL A 341 -6.28 14.27 -17.84
C VAL A 341 -5.79 13.42 -16.66
N LEU A 342 -5.20 14.05 -15.64
CA LEU A 342 -4.71 13.37 -14.44
C LEU A 342 -5.84 12.72 -13.64
N ARG A 343 -6.94 13.45 -13.41
CA ARG A 343 -8.14 12.92 -12.73
C ARG A 343 -8.77 11.76 -13.50
N THR A 344 -8.86 11.88 -14.82
CA THR A 344 -9.38 10.81 -15.70
C THR A 344 -8.53 9.54 -15.58
N TRP A 345 -7.22 9.67 -15.55
CA TRP A 345 -6.31 8.54 -15.30
C TRP A 345 -6.57 7.89 -13.93
N ALA A 346 -6.63 8.71 -12.88
CA ALA A 346 -6.86 8.23 -11.51
C ALA A 346 -8.22 7.53 -11.36
N ALA A 347 -9.26 7.95 -12.10
CA ALA A 347 -10.58 7.31 -12.08
C ALA A 347 -10.53 5.82 -12.48
N GLY A 348 -9.53 5.42 -13.27
CA GLY A 348 -9.24 4.01 -13.58
C GLY A 348 -8.90 3.14 -12.35
N TYR A 349 -8.61 3.76 -11.22
CA TYR A 349 -8.34 3.11 -9.93
C TYR A 349 -9.43 3.41 -8.88
N GLY A 350 -10.49 4.10 -9.27
CA GLY A 350 -11.62 4.46 -8.43
C GLY A 350 -12.62 3.30 -8.24
N THR A 351 -13.69 3.60 -7.49
CA THR A 351 -14.67 2.58 -7.04
C THR A 351 -15.32 1.81 -8.18
N ALA A 352 -15.72 2.48 -9.26
CA ALA A 352 -16.40 1.81 -10.38
C ALA A 352 -15.48 0.79 -11.10
N ALA A 353 -14.27 1.23 -11.45
CA ALA A 353 -13.28 0.38 -12.11
C ALA A 353 -12.79 -0.77 -11.22
N TYR A 354 -12.65 -0.51 -9.92
CA TYR A 354 -12.33 -1.55 -8.94
C TYR A 354 -13.43 -2.60 -8.86
N GLN A 355 -14.70 -2.17 -8.73
CA GLN A 355 -15.83 -3.08 -8.61
C GLN A 355 -16.01 -3.96 -9.86
N GLU A 356 -15.81 -3.41 -11.04
CA GLU A 356 -15.85 -4.16 -12.30
C GLU A 356 -14.79 -5.29 -12.32
N ARG A 357 -13.52 -4.94 -12.04
CA ARG A 357 -12.42 -5.92 -11.96
C ARG A 357 -12.66 -6.95 -10.87
N PHE A 358 -13.11 -6.50 -9.72
CA PHE A 358 -13.41 -7.37 -8.57
C PHE A 358 -14.52 -8.38 -8.90
N ASN A 359 -15.61 -7.93 -9.53
CA ASN A 359 -16.71 -8.81 -9.93
C ASN A 359 -16.23 -9.90 -10.91
N HIS A 360 -15.37 -9.52 -11.88
CA HIS A 360 -14.78 -10.49 -12.80
C HIS A 360 -13.97 -11.56 -12.07
N LEU A 361 -13.12 -11.15 -11.13
CA LEU A 361 -12.32 -12.09 -10.31
C LEU A 361 -13.18 -12.95 -9.38
N LEU A 362 -14.30 -12.43 -8.92
CA LEU A 362 -15.23 -13.16 -8.07
C LEU A 362 -15.96 -14.24 -8.86
N GLU A 363 -16.32 -13.98 -10.12
CA GLU A 363 -16.90 -14.99 -11.03
C GLU A 363 -15.93 -16.16 -11.28
N GLU A 364 -14.61 -15.92 -11.38
CA GLU A 364 -13.62 -17.01 -11.48
C GLU A 364 -13.60 -17.94 -10.25
N LEU A 365 -14.24 -17.53 -9.16
CA LEU A 365 -14.33 -18.31 -7.92
C LEU A 365 -15.64 -19.11 -7.79
N LYS A 366 -16.57 -18.99 -8.71
CA LYS A 366 -17.77 -19.85 -8.79
C LYS A 366 -17.42 -21.17 -9.45
#